data_705f3e54ff6f0c4c31cf54d2eeb3ad4d
#
_entry.id   705f3e54ff6f0c4c31cf54d2eeb3ad4d
#
_cell.length_a   1.000
_cell.length_b   1.000
_cell.length_c   1.000
_cell.angle_alpha   90.00
_cell.angle_beta   90.00
_cell.angle_gamma   90.00
#
_symmetry.space_group_name_H-M   'P 1'
#
loop_
_entity.id
_entity.type
_entity.pdbx_description
1 polymer ?
#
loop_
_entity_poly.entity_id
_entity_poly.type
_entity_poly.pdbx_seq_one_letter_code
_entity_poly.pdbx_strand_id
1 'polypeptide(L)'
;MYEQYKGTRKGMPEELRQQMPLVKEMLRLLGYPILEMEGYEADDILGSLARQGEQNGDTVLICTGDRDSLQLITDKVSVILAKTAPQGAVYEIMDPAAIREKYGVTPREMIEVKALMGDPSDNIPGVPGIGEKGALALIQKYHTIEYIYAHLEELELTPALRKKLAEGRESAALSRELGTICCEVPVPQWSELKLINRHGLCFIIILFSVSDPCSIFPFIICNICNPGCSSGALLSLIRIGICFVK
;
A
#
# COMPACT_ATOMS: atom_id res chain seq x y z
N MET A 1 5.50 16.18 13.40
CA MET A 1 5.82 15.49 12.12
C MET A 1 7.33 15.26 12.10
N TYR A 2 7.80 14.09 11.73
CA TYR A 2 9.23 13.77 11.70
C TYR A 2 9.89 14.46 10.50
N GLU A 3 10.72 15.46 10.75
CA GLU A 3 11.31 16.34 9.70
C GLU A 3 12.13 15.59 8.65
N GLN A 4 12.69 14.44 9.02
CA GLN A 4 13.51 13.63 8.13
C GLN A 4 12.70 12.64 7.28
N TYR A 5 11.40 12.50 7.50
CA TYR A 5 10.54 11.63 6.72
C TYR A 5 10.58 11.99 5.24
N LYS A 6 10.88 11.00 4.40
CA LYS A 6 11.10 11.18 2.94
C LYS A 6 12.19 12.19 2.56
N GLY A 7 12.99 12.68 3.52
CA GLY A 7 14.01 13.70 3.29
C GLY A 7 15.15 13.27 2.35
N THR A 8 15.35 12.00 2.15
CA THR A 8 16.36 11.42 1.24
C THR A 8 15.85 11.20 -0.19
N ARG A 9 14.55 11.39 -0.44
CA ARG A 9 13.97 11.20 -1.78
C ARG A 9 14.46 12.26 -2.75
N LYS A 10 14.92 11.81 -3.92
CA LYS A 10 15.23 12.72 -5.03
C LYS A 10 13.94 13.26 -5.64
N GLY A 11 13.92 14.53 -6.01
CA GLY A 11 12.79 15.11 -6.73
C GLY A 11 12.54 14.39 -8.06
N MET A 12 11.30 14.52 -8.55
CA MET A 12 10.91 13.99 -9.86
C MET A 12 11.79 14.62 -10.97
N PRO A 13 12.35 13.80 -11.90
CA PRO A 13 13.05 14.32 -13.07
C PRO A 13 12.17 15.30 -13.86
N GLU A 14 12.78 16.33 -14.42
CA GLU A 14 12.05 17.42 -15.09
C GLU A 14 11.23 16.91 -16.28
N GLU A 15 11.79 16.00 -17.06
CA GLU A 15 11.12 15.38 -18.23
C GLU A 15 9.84 14.65 -17.81
N LEU A 16 9.86 14.04 -16.65
CA LEU A 16 8.71 13.36 -16.10
C LEU A 16 7.68 14.36 -15.55
N ARG A 17 8.13 15.39 -14.87
CA ARG A 17 7.28 16.45 -14.35
C ARG A 17 6.44 17.09 -15.45
N GLN A 18 7.03 17.30 -16.64
CA GLN A 18 6.34 17.85 -17.80
C GLN A 18 5.28 16.89 -18.37
N GLN A 19 5.43 15.58 -18.20
CA GLN A 19 4.48 14.59 -18.70
C GLN A 19 3.27 14.40 -17.77
N MET A 20 3.41 14.68 -16.48
CA MET A 20 2.33 14.47 -15.50
C MET A 20 1.01 15.18 -15.84
N PRO A 21 0.99 16.44 -16.29
CA PRO A 21 -0.24 17.09 -16.71
C PRO A 21 -0.91 16.38 -17.89
N LEU A 22 -0.12 15.89 -18.85
CA LEU A 22 -0.63 15.17 -20.02
C LEU A 22 -1.27 13.83 -19.64
N VAL A 23 -0.64 13.10 -18.71
CA VAL A 23 -1.21 11.85 -18.18
C VAL A 23 -2.53 12.11 -17.47
N LYS A 24 -2.60 13.12 -16.61
CA LYS A 24 -3.83 13.51 -15.92
C LYS A 24 -4.94 13.91 -16.90
N GLU A 25 -4.60 14.69 -17.92
CA GLU A 25 -5.55 15.07 -18.96
C GLU A 25 -6.08 13.86 -19.74
N MET A 26 -5.19 12.96 -20.17
CA MET A 26 -5.57 11.73 -20.83
C MET A 26 -6.53 10.90 -19.97
N LEU A 27 -6.27 10.76 -18.69
CA LEU A 27 -7.11 9.99 -17.77
C LEU A 27 -8.49 10.64 -17.59
N ARG A 28 -8.55 11.99 -17.49
CA ARG A 28 -9.83 12.71 -17.46
C ARG A 28 -10.64 12.51 -18.74
N LEU A 29 -9.99 12.58 -19.89
CA LEU A 29 -10.63 12.34 -21.19
C LEU A 29 -11.14 10.89 -21.32
N LEU A 30 -10.45 9.93 -20.72
CA LEU A 30 -10.89 8.54 -20.60
C LEU A 30 -12.02 8.38 -19.55
N GLY A 31 -12.31 9.43 -18.79
CA GLY A 31 -13.38 9.46 -17.79
C GLY A 31 -13.01 8.87 -16.45
N TYR A 32 -11.74 8.75 -16.13
CA TYR A 32 -11.32 8.31 -14.80
C TYR A 32 -11.34 9.49 -13.82
N PRO A 33 -11.98 9.36 -12.65
CA PRO A 33 -11.86 10.35 -11.58
C PRO A 33 -10.44 10.37 -11.06
N ILE A 34 -9.89 11.59 -10.89
CA ILE A 34 -8.59 11.83 -10.29
C ILE A 34 -8.85 12.52 -8.95
N LEU A 35 -8.31 11.96 -7.88
CA LEU A 35 -8.41 12.52 -6.54
C LEU A 35 -7.03 13.00 -6.09
N GLU A 36 -7.00 14.23 -5.59
CA GLU A 36 -5.82 14.86 -5.02
C GLU A 36 -6.27 15.59 -3.75
N MET A 37 -5.61 15.32 -2.63
CA MET A 37 -5.90 15.95 -1.35
C MET A 37 -4.62 16.56 -0.80
N GLU A 38 -4.64 17.87 -0.59
CA GLU A 38 -3.49 18.58 -0.03
C GLU A 38 -3.26 18.15 1.43
N GLY A 39 -1.99 17.90 1.78
CA GLY A 39 -1.60 17.47 3.13
C GLY A 39 -1.74 15.98 3.41
N TYR A 40 -2.20 15.18 2.45
CA TYR A 40 -2.31 13.72 2.56
C TYR A 40 -1.50 13.00 1.49
N GLU A 41 -1.10 11.79 1.79
CA GLU A 41 -0.44 10.92 0.84
C GLU A 41 -1.45 10.14 -0.01
N ALA A 42 -0.99 9.61 -1.15
CA ALA A 42 -1.82 8.80 -2.02
C ALA A 42 -2.36 7.56 -1.30
N ASP A 43 -1.52 6.93 -0.50
CA ASP A 43 -1.90 5.74 0.25
C ASP A 43 -2.98 6.03 1.30
N ASP A 44 -2.99 7.24 1.89
CA ASP A 44 -4.04 7.68 2.81
C ASP A 44 -5.39 7.83 2.08
N ILE A 45 -5.37 8.40 0.87
CA ILE A 45 -6.56 8.51 0.04
C ILE A 45 -7.06 7.12 -0.37
N LEU A 46 -6.16 6.21 -0.75
CA LEU A 46 -6.49 4.82 -1.07
C LEU A 46 -7.10 4.09 0.11
N GLY A 47 -6.46 4.16 1.28
CA GLY A 47 -6.93 3.52 2.49
C GLY A 47 -8.33 4.01 2.87
N SER A 48 -8.56 5.33 2.76
CA SER A 48 -9.86 5.94 3.06
C SER A 48 -10.94 5.50 2.07
N LEU A 49 -10.64 5.46 0.77
CA LEU A 49 -11.55 4.97 -0.26
C LEU A 49 -11.82 3.47 -0.12
N ALA A 50 -10.80 2.66 0.13
CA ALA A 50 -10.95 1.23 0.32
C ALA A 50 -11.86 0.93 1.51
N ARG A 51 -11.68 1.65 2.63
CA ARG A 51 -12.54 1.54 3.81
C ARG A 51 -13.99 1.92 3.51
N GLN A 52 -14.23 3.02 2.76
CA GLN A 52 -15.60 3.39 2.36
C GLN A 52 -16.24 2.35 1.44
N GLY A 53 -15.50 1.81 0.46
CA GLY A 53 -15.98 0.76 -0.43
C GLY A 53 -16.36 -0.51 0.34
N GLU A 54 -15.50 -0.94 1.26
CA GLU A 54 -15.77 -2.08 2.14
C GLU A 54 -17.03 -1.86 3.01
N GLN A 55 -17.16 -0.67 3.61
CA GLN A 55 -18.34 -0.31 4.40
C GLN A 55 -19.63 -0.27 3.57
N ASN A 56 -19.52 0.12 2.31
CA ASN A 56 -20.64 0.06 1.36
C ASN A 56 -20.98 -1.36 0.88
N GLY A 57 -20.18 -2.35 1.27
CA GLY A 57 -20.38 -3.76 0.92
C GLY A 57 -19.70 -4.20 -0.38
N ASP A 58 -18.96 -3.31 -1.04
CA ASP A 58 -18.25 -3.57 -2.30
C ASP A 58 -16.99 -4.40 -2.08
N THR A 59 -16.54 -5.10 -3.12
CA THR A 59 -15.19 -5.67 -3.19
C THR A 59 -14.26 -4.65 -3.83
N VAL A 60 -13.15 -4.35 -3.15
CA VAL A 60 -12.18 -3.33 -3.57
C VAL A 60 -10.89 -3.98 -4.03
N LEU A 61 -10.39 -3.56 -5.18
CA LEU A 61 -9.07 -3.93 -5.69
C LEU A 61 -8.19 -2.69 -5.75
N ILE A 62 -7.11 -2.67 -4.99
CA ILE A 62 -6.09 -1.62 -5.01
C ILE A 62 -4.98 -2.04 -5.96
N CYS A 63 -4.74 -1.27 -7.02
CA CYS A 63 -3.62 -1.52 -7.93
C CYS A 63 -2.48 -0.56 -7.62
N THR A 64 -1.35 -1.09 -7.17
CA THR A 64 -0.19 -0.27 -6.77
C THR A 64 1.12 -1.03 -6.95
N GLY A 65 2.24 -0.30 -7.04
CA GLY A 65 3.59 -0.85 -6.90
C GLY A 65 4.09 -0.83 -5.47
N ASP A 66 3.38 -0.13 -4.57
CA ASP A 66 3.80 0.06 -3.18
C ASP A 66 3.33 -1.08 -2.27
N ARG A 67 4.29 -1.67 -1.56
CA ARG A 67 4.02 -2.76 -0.60
C ARG A 67 3.34 -2.26 0.68
N ASP A 68 3.37 -0.99 0.96
CA ASP A 68 2.73 -0.41 2.13
C ASP A 68 1.23 -0.59 2.11
N SER A 69 0.62 -0.57 0.92
CA SER A 69 -0.80 -0.85 0.73
C SER A 69 -1.21 -2.28 1.14
N LEU A 70 -0.27 -3.21 1.37
CA LEU A 70 -0.59 -4.56 1.85
C LEU A 70 -1.25 -4.55 3.24
N GLN A 71 -1.02 -3.52 4.04
CA GLN A 71 -1.68 -3.34 5.34
C GLN A 71 -3.19 -3.07 5.22
N LEU A 72 -3.66 -2.64 4.03
CA LEU A 72 -5.06 -2.31 3.76
C LEU A 72 -5.93 -3.53 3.40
N ILE A 73 -5.30 -4.68 3.20
CA ILE A 73 -5.97 -5.92 2.78
C ILE A 73 -6.91 -6.41 3.88
N THR A 74 -8.14 -6.75 3.48
CA THR A 74 -9.18 -7.36 4.31
C THR A 74 -9.86 -8.48 3.52
N ASP A 75 -10.92 -9.06 4.05
CA ASP A 75 -11.74 -10.05 3.32
C ASP A 75 -12.42 -9.47 2.07
N LYS A 76 -12.58 -8.15 1.99
CA LYS A 76 -13.17 -7.44 0.85
C LYS A 76 -12.21 -6.54 0.08
N VAL A 77 -11.04 -6.29 0.61
CA VAL A 77 -9.99 -5.44 -0.01
C VAL A 77 -8.81 -6.32 -0.38
N SER A 78 -8.46 -6.35 -1.65
CA SER A 78 -7.25 -7.02 -2.15
C SER A 78 -6.32 -6.03 -2.85
N VAL A 79 -5.04 -6.34 -2.90
CA VAL A 79 -4.02 -5.53 -3.59
C VAL A 79 -3.50 -6.27 -4.81
N ILE A 80 -3.52 -5.63 -5.96
CA ILE A 80 -2.79 -6.06 -7.15
C ILE A 80 -1.43 -5.35 -7.11
N LEU A 81 -0.42 -6.08 -6.68
CA LEU A 81 0.94 -5.56 -6.57
C LEU A 81 1.66 -5.66 -7.91
N ALA A 82 1.97 -4.51 -8.49
CA ALA A 82 2.70 -4.42 -9.75
C ALA A 82 4.20 -4.47 -9.51
N LYS A 83 4.91 -5.27 -10.30
CA LYS A 83 6.37 -5.37 -10.29
C LYS A 83 6.92 -5.25 -11.70
N THR A 84 8.04 -4.56 -11.84
CA THR A 84 8.80 -4.56 -13.08
C THR A 84 9.70 -5.77 -13.12
N ALA A 85 9.59 -6.55 -14.18
CA ALA A 85 10.50 -7.65 -14.48
C ALA A 85 11.16 -7.42 -15.85
N PRO A 86 12.30 -8.05 -16.15
CA PRO A 86 12.96 -7.92 -17.47
C PRO A 86 12.05 -8.27 -18.66
N GLN A 87 11.04 -9.12 -18.43
CA GLN A 87 10.08 -9.56 -19.44
C GLN A 87 8.83 -8.67 -19.53
N GLY A 88 8.76 -7.59 -18.75
CA GLY A 88 7.61 -6.68 -18.68
C GLY A 88 7.02 -6.61 -17.26
N ALA A 89 5.84 -6.03 -17.15
CA ALA A 89 5.16 -5.92 -15.86
C ALA A 89 4.58 -7.27 -15.41
N VAL A 90 4.79 -7.61 -14.16
CA VAL A 90 4.20 -8.79 -13.50
C VAL A 90 3.27 -8.32 -12.40
N TYR A 91 2.12 -8.97 -12.29
CA TYR A 91 1.09 -8.64 -11.31
C TYR A 91 0.89 -9.80 -10.34
N GLU A 92 0.82 -9.49 -9.08
CA GLU A 92 0.58 -10.44 -8.02
C GLU A 92 -0.67 -9.99 -7.23
N ILE A 93 -1.70 -10.83 -7.18
CA ILE A 93 -2.89 -10.54 -6.39
C ILE A 93 -2.59 -10.97 -4.95
N MET A 94 -2.69 -10.01 -4.05
CA MET A 94 -2.46 -10.18 -2.62
C MET A 94 -3.80 -10.07 -1.88
N ASP A 95 -4.20 -11.15 -1.26
CA ASP A 95 -5.33 -11.25 -0.33
C ASP A 95 -4.81 -11.72 1.05
N PRO A 96 -5.66 -11.88 2.07
CA PRO A 96 -5.20 -12.33 3.39
C PRO A 96 -4.50 -13.69 3.37
N ALA A 97 -4.90 -14.61 2.47
CA ALA A 97 -4.29 -15.93 2.36
C ALA A 97 -2.88 -15.83 1.74
N ALA A 98 -2.73 -15.06 0.67
CA ALA A 98 -1.44 -14.80 0.03
C ALA A 98 -0.44 -14.11 0.97
N ILE A 99 -0.89 -13.16 1.81
CA ILE A 99 -0.04 -12.54 2.83
C ILE A 99 0.45 -13.57 3.84
N ARG A 100 -0.45 -14.42 4.35
CA ARG A 100 -0.09 -15.48 5.30
C ARG A 100 0.86 -16.49 4.69
N GLU A 101 0.61 -16.91 3.46
CA GLU A 101 1.48 -17.86 2.75
C GLU A 101 2.88 -17.29 2.53
N LYS A 102 2.95 -16.03 2.11
CA LYS A 102 4.22 -15.41 1.70
C LYS A 102 5.05 -14.88 2.88
N TYR A 103 4.40 -14.28 3.88
CA TYR A 103 5.06 -13.59 4.99
C TYR A 103 4.83 -14.26 6.34
N GLY A 104 3.88 -15.18 6.45
CA GLY A 104 3.53 -15.83 7.72
C GLY A 104 2.85 -14.94 8.75
N VAL A 105 2.36 -13.77 8.32
CA VAL A 105 1.70 -12.76 9.16
C VAL A 105 0.35 -12.37 8.55
N THR A 106 -0.48 -11.65 9.29
CA THR A 106 -1.71 -11.05 8.77
C THR A 106 -1.41 -9.72 8.06
N PRO A 107 -2.32 -9.23 7.19
CA PRO A 107 -2.18 -7.89 6.57
C PRO A 107 -1.93 -6.78 7.60
N ARG A 108 -2.64 -6.80 8.71
CA ARG A 108 -2.50 -5.81 9.77
C ARG A 108 -1.14 -5.87 10.46
N GLU A 109 -0.57 -7.05 10.60
CA GLU A 109 0.76 -7.26 11.19
C GLU A 109 1.90 -6.75 10.28
N MET A 110 1.64 -6.46 8.99
CA MET A 110 2.63 -5.84 8.10
C MET A 110 3.10 -4.48 8.62
N ILE A 111 2.24 -3.73 9.33
CA ILE A 111 2.61 -2.46 10.00
C ILE A 111 3.64 -2.72 11.10
N GLU A 112 3.45 -3.78 11.87
CA GLU A 112 4.34 -4.16 12.97
C GLU A 112 5.72 -4.62 12.44
N VAL A 113 5.70 -5.35 11.32
CA VAL A 113 6.95 -5.72 10.61
C VAL A 113 7.69 -4.47 10.16
N LYS A 114 6.99 -3.49 9.55
CA LYS A 114 7.58 -2.22 9.11
C LYS A 114 8.09 -1.40 10.30
N ALA A 115 7.40 -1.41 11.43
CA ALA A 115 7.84 -0.74 12.65
C ALA A 115 9.22 -1.22 13.14
N LEU A 116 9.49 -2.52 13.03
CA LEU A 116 10.75 -3.11 13.44
C LEU A 116 11.86 -2.96 12.39
N MET A 117 11.55 -3.23 11.10
CA MET A 117 12.58 -3.22 10.06
C MET A 117 12.89 -1.82 9.53
N GLY A 118 11.96 -0.87 9.69
CA GLY A 118 12.04 0.44 9.06
C GLY A 118 11.83 0.40 7.55
N ASP A 119 12.02 1.55 6.92
CA ASP A 119 12.01 1.70 5.47
C ASP A 119 13.04 2.76 5.03
N PRO A 120 14.19 2.34 4.49
CA PRO A 120 15.21 3.28 4.02
C PRO A 120 14.75 4.20 2.88
N SER A 121 13.77 3.77 2.06
CA SER A 121 13.26 4.57 0.94
C SER A 121 12.49 5.80 1.42
N ASP A 122 11.83 5.68 2.57
CA ASP A 122 11.05 6.74 3.21
C ASP A 122 11.77 7.39 4.41
N ASN A 123 12.99 6.93 4.65
CA ASN A 123 13.77 7.36 5.82
C ASN A 123 13.06 7.04 7.15
N ILE A 124 12.38 5.90 7.20
CA ILE A 124 11.77 5.34 8.41
C ILE A 124 12.82 4.48 9.11
N PRO A 125 13.21 4.82 10.36
CA PRO A 125 14.41 4.28 10.96
C PRO A 125 14.33 2.78 11.35
N GLY A 126 13.18 2.30 11.80
CA GLY A 126 13.05 0.96 12.39
C GLY A 126 13.91 0.76 13.62
N VAL A 127 14.18 -0.48 13.97
CA VAL A 127 15.13 -0.87 15.03
C VAL A 127 16.49 -1.20 14.39
N PRO A 128 17.55 -0.46 14.73
CA PRO A 128 18.86 -0.67 14.13
C PRO A 128 19.33 -2.13 14.21
N GLY A 129 19.63 -2.71 13.05
CA GLY A 129 20.12 -4.08 12.93
C GLY A 129 19.03 -5.16 13.01
N ILE A 130 17.75 -4.80 12.86
CA ILE A 130 16.64 -5.71 12.62
C ILE A 130 16.17 -5.48 11.18
N GLY A 131 16.44 -6.42 10.29
CA GLY A 131 15.95 -6.41 8.92
C GLY A 131 14.67 -7.23 8.76
N GLU A 132 14.13 -7.31 7.53
CA GLU A 132 12.85 -7.96 7.20
C GLU A 132 12.71 -9.36 7.81
N LYS A 133 13.71 -10.22 7.65
CA LYS A 133 13.67 -11.60 8.20
C LYS A 133 13.54 -11.63 9.72
N GLY A 134 14.28 -10.76 10.41
CA GLY A 134 14.22 -10.67 11.87
C GLY A 134 12.90 -10.10 12.36
N ALA A 135 12.40 -9.07 11.70
CA ALA A 135 11.11 -8.47 11.99
C ALA A 135 9.96 -9.47 11.78
N LEU A 136 9.94 -10.17 10.64
CA LEU A 136 8.95 -11.21 10.37
C LEU A 136 8.97 -12.31 11.44
N ALA A 137 10.15 -12.84 11.81
CA ALA A 137 10.26 -13.88 12.82
C ALA A 137 9.73 -13.43 14.21
N LEU A 138 9.95 -12.15 14.57
CA LEU A 138 9.42 -11.58 15.80
C LEU A 138 7.90 -11.44 15.77
N ILE A 139 7.36 -10.90 14.67
CA ILE A 139 5.92 -10.65 14.55
C ILE A 139 5.14 -11.96 14.36
N GLN A 140 5.66 -12.94 13.63
CA GLN A 140 5.07 -14.29 13.56
C GLN A 140 4.91 -14.94 14.94
N LYS A 141 5.85 -14.68 15.87
CA LYS A 141 5.83 -15.28 17.22
C LYS A 141 5.07 -14.44 18.24
N TYR A 142 5.16 -13.11 18.15
CA TYR A 142 4.70 -12.20 19.19
C TYR A 142 3.62 -11.21 18.75
N HIS A 143 3.29 -11.17 17.46
CA HIS A 143 2.21 -10.43 16.82
C HIS A 143 2.35 -8.91 16.80
N THR A 144 2.63 -8.24 17.92
CA THR A 144 2.67 -6.78 18.00
C THR A 144 3.92 -6.27 18.70
N ILE A 145 4.38 -5.07 18.34
CA ILE A 145 5.50 -4.43 19.04
C ILE A 145 5.14 -4.09 20.49
N GLU A 146 3.88 -3.77 20.78
CA GLU A 146 3.42 -3.53 22.14
C GLU A 146 3.63 -4.77 23.02
N TYR A 147 3.25 -5.95 22.53
CA TYR A 147 3.47 -7.20 23.26
C TYR A 147 4.96 -7.46 23.48
N ILE A 148 5.77 -7.28 22.44
CA ILE A 148 7.23 -7.45 22.52
C ILE A 148 7.82 -6.54 23.61
N TYR A 149 7.44 -5.26 23.61
CA TYR A 149 8.00 -4.29 24.55
C TYR A 149 7.42 -4.38 25.98
N ALA A 150 6.21 -4.90 26.13
CA ALA A 150 5.62 -5.15 27.44
C ALA A 150 6.28 -6.35 28.14
N HIS A 151 6.70 -7.37 27.40
CA HIS A 151 7.24 -8.62 27.93
C HIS A 151 8.72 -8.83 27.59
N LEU A 152 9.45 -7.77 27.20
CA LEU A 152 10.80 -7.85 26.63
C LEU A 152 11.77 -8.71 27.46
N GLU A 153 11.69 -8.66 28.78
CA GLU A 153 12.55 -9.42 29.70
C GLU A 153 12.18 -10.90 29.78
N GLU A 154 10.93 -11.24 29.50
CA GLU A 154 10.37 -12.60 29.61
C GLU A 154 10.49 -13.39 28.32
N LEU A 155 10.61 -12.69 27.16
CA LEU A 155 10.65 -13.33 25.86
C LEU A 155 11.93 -14.15 25.67
N GLU A 156 11.79 -15.28 24.96
CA GLU A 156 12.92 -16.12 24.56
C GLU A 156 13.72 -15.46 23.42
N LEU A 157 14.54 -14.49 23.76
CA LEU A 157 15.37 -13.72 22.85
C LEU A 157 16.86 -13.88 23.19
N THR A 158 17.70 -13.81 22.18
CA THR A 158 19.15 -13.71 22.44
C THR A 158 19.45 -12.38 23.16
N PRO A 159 20.48 -12.33 24.03
CA PRO A 159 20.86 -11.08 24.70
C PRO A 159 21.11 -9.92 23.75
N ALA A 160 21.73 -10.19 22.59
CA ALA A 160 22.00 -9.19 21.56
C ALA A 160 20.71 -8.63 20.94
N LEU A 161 19.71 -9.49 20.66
CA LEU A 161 18.43 -9.05 20.08
C LEU A 161 17.61 -8.27 21.11
N ARG A 162 17.57 -8.74 22.37
CA ARG A 162 16.92 -8.02 23.47
C ARG A 162 17.50 -6.62 23.64
N LYS A 163 18.82 -6.48 23.63
CA LYS A 163 19.48 -5.18 23.69
C LYS A 163 19.07 -4.27 22.52
N LYS A 164 19.09 -4.76 21.28
CA LYS A 164 18.66 -3.98 20.11
C LYS A 164 17.23 -3.49 20.23
N LEU A 165 16.31 -4.37 20.65
CA LEU A 165 14.91 -4.00 20.87
C LEU A 165 14.77 -2.94 21.96
N ALA A 166 15.46 -3.13 23.10
CA ALA A 166 15.43 -2.15 24.22
C ALA A 166 15.89 -0.76 23.76
N GLU A 167 17.03 -0.69 23.04
CA GLU A 167 17.59 0.56 22.52
C GLU A 167 16.74 1.18 21.40
N GLY A 168 16.05 0.35 20.61
CA GLY A 168 15.24 0.78 19.47
C GLY A 168 13.76 1.06 19.77
N ARG A 169 13.33 1.05 21.02
CA ARG A 169 11.92 1.14 21.41
C ARG A 169 11.20 2.39 20.86
N GLU A 170 11.79 3.54 21.06
CA GLU A 170 11.23 4.82 20.58
C GLU A 170 11.22 4.87 19.04
N SER A 171 12.29 4.37 18.43
CA SER A 171 12.41 4.31 16.98
C SER A 171 11.39 3.37 16.35
N ALA A 172 11.09 2.23 16.96
CA ALA A 172 10.03 1.33 16.52
C ALA A 172 8.64 1.98 16.62
N ALA A 173 8.35 2.66 17.74
CA ALA A 173 7.08 3.37 17.90
C ALA A 173 6.89 4.47 16.86
N LEU A 174 7.91 5.30 16.62
CA LEU A 174 7.92 6.31 15.57
C LEU A 174 7.74 5.68 14.18
N SER A 175 8.45 4.59 13.90
CA SER A 175 8.38 3.91 12.61
C SER A 175 7.00 3.32 12.34
N ARG A 176 6.34 2.81 13.37
CA ARG A 176 4.95 2.35 13.28
C ARG A 176 4.00 3.50 12.94
N GLU A 177 4.13 4.63 13.65
CA GLU A 177 3.32 5.82 13.37
C GLU A 177 3.48 6.30 11.93
N LEU A 178 4.73 6.43 11.46
CA LEU A 178 5.06 6.87 10.11
C LEU A 178 4.65 5.87 9.02
N GLY A 179 4.69 4.57 9.32
CA GLY A 179 4.34 3.50 8.38
C GLY A 179 2.86 3.16 8.34
N THR A 180 2.05 3.72 9.22
CA THR A 180 0.60 3.45 9.27
C THR A 180 -0.15 4.39 8.34
N ILE A 181 -0.87 3.81 7.37
CA ILE A 181 -1.70 4.56 6.43
C ILE A 181 -2.94 5.12 7.15
N CYS A 182 -3.20 6.42 6.98
CA CYS A 182 -4.40 7.07 7.50
C CYS A 182 -5.61 6.72 6.62
N CYS A 183 -6.60 6.04 7.19
CA CYS A 183 -7.84 5.68 6.49
C CYS A 183 -9.02 6.61 6.81
N GLU A 184 -8.75 7.84 7.26
CA GLU A 184 -9.77 8.80 7.69
C GLU A 184 -9.63 10.17 6.97
N VAL A 185 -9.09 10.14 5.76
CA VAL A 185 -9.00 11.33 4.90
C VAL A 185 -10.40 11.76 4.48
N PRO A 186 -10.71 13.06 4.44
CA PRO A 186 -12.01 13.58 3.99
C PRO A 186 -12.16 13.48 2.45
N VAL A 187 -12.10 12.27 1.92
CA VAL A 187 -12.31 11.98 0.50
C VAL A 187 -13.79 12.10 0.13
N PRO A 188 -14.14 12.33 -1.16
CA PRO A 188 -15.51 12.29 -1.62
C PRO A 188 -16.21 10.97 -1.23
N GLN A 189 -17.53 11.02 -1.02
CA GLN A 189 -18.28 9.83 -0.69
C GLN A 189 -18.15 8.79 -1.81
N TRP A 190 -18.00 7.54 -1.44
CA TRP A 190 -17.87 6.42 -2.39
C TRP A 190 -18.98 6.39 -3.44
N SER A 191 -20.21 6.71 -3.04
CA SER A 191 -21.38 6.78 -3.91
C SER A 191 -21.34 7.93 -4.93
N GLU A 192 -20.55 8.98 -4.66
CA GLU A 192 -20.42 10.16 -5.52
C GLU A 192 -19.36 9.97 -6.61
N LEU A 193 -18.50 8.98 -6.46
CA LEU A 193 -17.49 8.63 -7.44
C LEU A 193 -18.17 8.05 -8.67
N LYS A 194 -18.57 8.96 -9.59
CA LYS A 194 -19.17 8.59 -10.88
C LYS A 194 -18.14 7.92 -11.75
N LEU A 195 -18.27 6.63 -11.89
CA LEU A 195 -17.43 5.84 -12.75
C LEU A 195 -18.12 5.64 -14.09
N ILE A 196 -17.37 5.74 -15.17
CA ILE A 196 -17.90 5.46 -16.49
C ILE A 196 -18.18 3.96 -16.56
N ASN A 197 -19.43 3.62 -16.40
CA ASN A 197 -19.92 2.27 -16.64
C ASN A 197 -20.15 2.07 -18.15
N ARG A 198 -19.11 1.73 -18.89
CA ARG A 198 -19.25 1.12 -20.21
C ARG A 198 -19.08 -0.37 -20.06
N HIS A 199 -20.18 -1.09 -19.82
CA HIS A 199 -20.23 -2.56 -19.75
C HIS A 199 -19.99 -3.22 -18.38
N GLY A 200 -20.71 -2.84 -17.33
CA GLY A 200 -20.98 -3.72 -16.18
C GLY A 200 -19.77 -4.27 -15.42
N LEU A 201 -18.67 -3.54 -15.32
CA LEU A 201 -17.41 -4.07 -14.85
C LEU A 201 -16.79 -3.25 -13.72
N CYS A 202 -16.41 -3.95 -12.67
CA CYS A 202 -15.35 -3.76 -11.69
C CYS A 202 -14.82 -2.35 -11.40
N PHE A 203 -14.78 -1.96 -10.12
CA PHE A 203 -14.03 -0.79 -9.66
C PHE A 203 -12.57 -1.17 -9.41
N ILE A 204 -11.63 -0.59 -10.15
CA ILE A 204 -10.19 -0.68 -9.88
C ILE A 204 -9.70 0.69 -9.46
N ILE A 205 -9.15 0.81 -8.26
CA ILE A 205 -8.46 2.03 -7.83
C ILE A 205 -7.00 1.86 -8.25
N ILE A 206 -6.56 2.65 -9.21
CA ILE A 206 -5.16 2.63 -9.67
C ILE A 206 -4.44 3.78 -9.02
N LEU A 207 -3.37 3.48 -8.30
CA LEU A 207 -2.48 4.47 -7.73
C LEU A 207 -1.30 4.73 -8.65
N PHE A 208 -1.02 6.00 -8.87
CA PHE A 208 0.28 6.46 -9.33
C PHE A 208 0.97 7.19 -8.18
N SER A 209 1.85 6.52 -7.46
CA SER A 209 2.76 7.20 -6.56
C SER A 209 3.85 7.88 -7.38
N VAL A 210 3.93 9.20 -7.29
CA VAL A 210 4.90 10.00 -8.04
C VAL A 210 6.27 10.04 -7.35
N SER A 211 6.38 9.44 -6.19
CA SER A 211 7.60 9.49 -5.40
C SER A 211 8.71 8.53 -5.85
N ASP A 212 8.40 7.59 -6.76
CA ASP A 212 9.42 6.70 -7.32
C ASP A 212 9.42 6.80 -8.86
N PRO A 213 10.45 7.42 -9.47
CA PRO A 213 10.53 7.60 -10.92
C PRO A 213 10.56 6.27 -11.71
N CYS A 214 10.83 5.15 -11.05
CA CYS A 214 10.78 3.83 -11.66
C CYS A 214 9.37 3.21 -11.66
N SER A 215 8.40 3.78 -10.95
CA SER A 215 7.04 3.24 -10.78
C SER A 215 6.03 3.78 -11.78
N ILE A 216 6.45 4.58 -12.76
CA ILE A 216 5.55 5.10 -13.78
C ILE A 216 5.33 4.05 -14.84
N PHE A 217 4.38 3.17 -14.58
CA PHE A 217 3.81 2.35 -15.63
C PHE A 217 2.43 2.87 -16.00
N PRO A 218 2.21 3.22 -17.27
CA PRO A 218 0.87 3.48 -17.77
C PRO A 218 0.11 2.15 -17.79
N PHE A 219 -0.62 1.90 -16.71
CA PHE A 219 -1.55 0.79 -16.66
C PHE A 219 -2.81 1.13 -17.40
N ILE A 220 -2.82 0.90 -18.68
CA ILE A 220 -4.06 0.68 -19.41
C ILE A 220 -4.39 -0.78 -19.17
N ILE A 221 -5.22 -1.07 -18.16
CA ILE A 221 -5.79 -2.40 -17.98
C ILE A 221 -6.86 -2.62 -19.06
N CYS A 222 -6.42 -2.76 -20.30
CA CYS A 222 -7.30 -3.17 -21.37
C CYS A 222 -7.33 -4.71 -21.55
N ASN A 223 -6.46 -5.45 -20.84
CA ASN A 223 -6.29 -6.89 -21.04
C ASN A 223 -6.88 -7.79 -19.95
N ILE A 224 -7.52 -7.25 -18.92
CA ILE A 224 -8.21 -8.10 -17.91
C ILE A 224 -9.55 -8.64 -18.45
N CYS A 225 -10.06 -8.06 -19.54
CA CYS A 225 -11.29 -8.50 -20.21
C CYS A 225 -11.01 -9.40 -21.41
N ASN A 226 -10.14 -10.41 -21.28
CA ASN A 226 -10.02 -11.42 -22.33
C ASN A 226 -11.19 -12.43 -22.17
N PRO A 227 -12.07 -12.60 -23.19
CA PRO A 227 -13.25 -13.45 -23.10
C PRO A 227 -12.98 -14.96 -22.97
N GLY A 228 -11.71 -15.34 -22.76
CA GLY A 228 -11.29 -16.74 -22.56
C GLY A 228 -11.08 -17.18 -21.12
N CYS A 229 -11.26 -16.33 -20.12
CA CYS A 229 -11.07 -16.70 -18.72
C CYS A 229 -12.37 -17.28 -18.14
N SER A 230 -12.41 -18.60 -17.96
CA SER A 230 -13.56 -19.39 -17.53
C SER A 230 -13.92 -19.29 -16.04
N SER A 231 -13.61 -18.22 -15.36
CA SER A 231 -14.03 -17.94 -13.97
C SER A 231 -15.11 -16.85 -13.93
N GLY A 232 -16.29 -17.18 -14.45
CA GLY A 232 -17.43 -16.29 -14.61
C GLY A 232 -18.14 -15.80 -13.36
N ALA A 233 -17.54 -15.90 -12.17
CA ALA A 233 -18.18 -15.51 -10.91
C ALA A 233 -17.56 -14.27 -10.24
N LEU A 234 -16.38 -13.80 -10.68
CA LEU A 234 -15.67 -12.68 -10.03
C LEU A 234 -15.83 -11.34 -10.74
N LEU A 235 -16.55 -11.27 -11.83
CA LEU A 235 -16.50 -10.14 -12.78
C LEU A 235 -17.67 -9.13 -12.68
N SER A 236 -18.54 -9.22 -11.68
CA SER A 236 -19.77 -8.40 -11.70
C SER A 236 -19.70 -7.05 -11.01
N LEU A 237 -18.62 -6.66 -10.33
CA LEU A 237 -18.60 -5.43 -9.51
C LEU A 237 -17.18 -4.86 -9.29
N ILE A 238 -16.47 -4.42 -10.34
CA ILE A 238 -15.23 -3.65 -10.14
C ILE A 238 -15.42 -2.21 -10.59
N ARG A 239 -15.23 -1.25 -9.70
CA ARG A 239 -15.22 0.20 -9.95
C ARG A 239 -13.76 0.67 -10.02
N ILE A 240 -13.41 1.52 -10.99
CA ILE A 240 -12.05 2.04 -11.16
C ILE A 240 -12.00 3.51 -10.77
N GLY A 241 -11.17 3.83 -9.78
CA GLY A 241 -10.77 5.18 -9.46
C GLY A 241 -9.26 5.33 -9.59
N ILE A 242 -8.78 6.47 -10.05
CA ILE A 242 -7.35 6.76 -10.17
C ILE A 242 -7.01 7.89 -9.20
N CYS A 243 -6.02 7.65 -8.34
CA CYS A 243 -5.53 8.63 -7.40
C CYS A 243 -4.11 9.09 -7.77
N PHE A 244 -3.90 10.40 -7.82
CA PHE A 244 -2.58 10.99 -7.97
C PHE A 244 -2.27 11.86 -6.76
N VAL A 245 -1.02 11.82 -6.29
CA VAL A 245 -0.55 12.72 -5.24
C VAL A 245 0.72 13.45 -5.68
N LYS A 246 0.80 14.71 -5.26
CA LYS A 246 1.97 15.58 -5.42
C LYS A 246 3.08 15.24 -4.44
#